data_15cf38425c92fa861db42f9b98da4f7d
#
_entry.id   15cf38425c92fa861db42f9b98da4f7d
#
_cell.length_a   1.000
_cell.length_b   1.000
_cell.length_c   1.000
_cell.angle_alpha   90.00
_cell.angle_beta   90.00
_cell.angle_gamma   90.00
#
_symmetry.space_group_name_H-M   'P 1'
#
loop_
_entity.id
_entity.type
_entity.pdbx_description
1 polymer ?
#
loop_
_entity_poly.entity_id
_entity_poly.type
_entity_poly.pdbx_seq_one_letter_code
_entity_poly.pdbx_strand_id
1 'polypeptide(L)'
;LLEQAGFKVDMQSMDWQTLVTRRTKKEPPSQGGWNVFHTFSVAADILNPISTSYMVAQGDKSWFGWPTDPVIEKLRDDYAKETDPEKNKALAKAVQDRALETAQYGWIGQWYGPGVARANVTGWLKAPVPVMWNIEKK
;
A
#
# COMPACT_ATOMS: atom_id res chain seq x y z
N LEU A 1 -11.92 5.96 16.13
CA LEU A 1 -12.57 4.82 15.48
C LEU A 1 -12.24 3.50 16.19
N LEU A 2 -10.97 3.11 16.34
CA LEU A 2 -10.58 1.87 17.03
C LEU A 2 -11.02 1.86 18.51
N GLU A 3 -10.86 2.97 19.24
CA GLU A 3 -11.34 3.09 20.61
C GLU A 3 -12.86 2.95 20.71
N GLN A 4 -13.59 3.52 19.74
CA GLN A 4 -15.05 3.35 19.65
C GLN A 4 -15.47 1.90 19.39
N ALA A 5 -14.59 1.12 18.77
CA ALA A 5 -14.76 -0.31 18.57
C ALA A 5 -14.27 -1.17 19.76
N GLY A 6 -13.87 -0.54 20.86
CA GLY A 6 -13.48 -1.23 22.10
C GLY A 6 -12.00 -1.60 22.21
N PHE A 7 -11.15 -1.14 21.29
CA PHE A 7 -9.71 -1.39 21.38
C PHE A 7 -9.04 -0.38 22.33
N LYS A 8 -8.10 -0.85 23.13
CA LYS A 8 -7.19 0.03 23.87
C LYS A 8 -6.10 0.53 22.92
N VAL A 9 -6.10 1.81 22.60
CA VAL A 9 -5.18 2.40 21.64
C VAL A 9 -4.06 3.16 22.34
N ASP A 10 -2.81 2.81 22.01
CA ASP A 10 -1.61 3.62 22.29
C ASP A 10 -1.15 4.24 20.97
N MET A 11 -1.60 5.47 20.71
CA MET A 11 -1.31 6.17 19.47
C MET A 11 0.05 6.88 19.56
N GLN A 12 1.01 6.42 18.79
CA GLN A 12 2.35 6.98 18.74
C GLN A 12 2.57 7.72 17.43
N SER A 13 2.71 9.04 17.49
CA SER A 13 3.05 9.89 16.34
C SER A 13 4.55 10.00 16.18
N MET A 14 5.04 9.86 14.95
CA MET A 14 6.47 9.93 14.64
C MET A 14 6.67 10.43 13.20
N ASP A 15 7.89 10.82 12.88
CA ASP A 15 8.28 11.17 11.52
C ASP A 15 8.31 9.93 10.61
N TRP A 16 8.26 10.19 9.29
CA TRP A 16 8.19 9.12 8.29
C TRP A 16 9.40 8.17 8.35
N GLN A 17 10.61 8.68 8.55
CA GLN A 17 11.81 7.84 8.57
C GLN A 17 11.83 6.89 9.77
N THR A 18 11.40 7.37 10.91
CA THR A 18 11.22 6.55 12.12
C THR A 18 10.17 5.47 11.91
N LEU A 19 9.02 5.81 11.29
CA LEU A 19 7.98 4.83 10.95
C LEU A 19 8.49 3.78 9.98
N VAL A 20 9.19 4.18 8.91
CA VAL A 20 9.78 3.25 7.92
C VAL A 20 10.74 2.26 8.58
N THR A 21 11.54 2.71 9.53
CA THR A 21 12.44 1.85 10.28
C THR A 21 11.66 0.92 11.23
N ARG A 22 10.68 1.47 11.95
CA ARG A 22 9.92 0.72 12.94
C ARG A 22 9.04 -0.37 12.33
N ARG A 23 8.41 -0.12 11.18
CA ARG A 23 7.53 -1.11 10.53
C ARG A 23 8.24 -2.40 10.11
N THR A 24 9.58 -2.41 10.04
CA THR A 24 10.37 -3.61 9.74
C THR A 24 10.54 -4.55 10.94
N LYS A 25 10.18 -4.09 12.14
CA LYS A 25 10.37 -4.85 13.37
C LYS A 25 9.26 -5.88 13.54
N LYS A 26 9.64 -7.11 13.87
CA LYS A 26 8.74 -8.24 14.18
C LYS A 26 8.50 -8.42 15.67
N GLU A 27 9.28 -7.73 16.49
CA GLU A 27 9.19 -7.79 17.94
C GLU A 27 7.83 -7.23 18.42
N PRO A 28 7.37 -7.61 19.61
CA PRO A 28 6.14 -7.06 20.18
C PRO A 28 6.27 -5.56 20.44
N PRO A 29 5.15 -4.81 20.56
CA PRO A 29 5.16 -3.36 20.80
C PRO A 29 6.02 -2.93 22.00
N SER A 30 6.07 -3.73 23.06
CA SER A 30 6.91 -3.47 24.24
C SER A 30 8.41 -3.50 23.96
N GLN A 31 8.83 -4.05 22.83
CA GLN A 31 10.23 -4.11 22.37
C GLN A 31 10.45 -3.29 21.09
N GLY A 32 9.57 -2.33 20.82
CA GLY A 32 9.66 -1.41 19.72
C GLY A 32 8.97 -1.85 18.42
N GLY A 33 8.26 -2.95 18.44
CA GLY A 33 7.37 -3.37 17.35
C GLY A 33 6.06 -2.57 17.30
N TRP A 34 5.05 -3.10 16.61
CA TRP A 34 3.79 -2.42 16.34
C TRP A 34 2.64 -3.43 16.14
N ASN A 35 1.40 -2.98 16.27
CA ASN A 35 0.22 -3.77 15.90
C ASN A 35 -0.43 -3.24 14.62
N VAL A 36 -0.51 -1.91 14.47
CA VAL A 36 -1.08 -1.24 13.31
C VAL A 36 -0.21 -0.02 12.98
N PHE A 37 0.03 0.24 11.72
CA PHE A 37 0.66 1.48 11.28
C PHE A 37 -0.05 2.02 10.03
N HIS A 38 -0.01 3.34 9.86
CA HIS A 38 -0.54 4.01 8.69
C HIS A 38 0.54 4.17 7.63
N THR A 39 0.14 3.97 6.38
CA THR A 39 1.01 4.19 5.23
C THR A 39 0.19 4.68 4.03
N PHE A 40 0.86 5.01 2.96
CA PHE A 40 0.23 5.39 1.71
C PHE A 40 1.01 4.84 0.53
N SER A 41 0.36 4.75 -0.61
CA SER A 41 0.97 4.45 -1.90
C SER A 41 0.42 5.35 -2.98
N VAL A 42 1.22 5.57 -4.01
CA VAL A 42 0.76 6.21 -5.23
C VAL A 42 -0.19 5.25 -5.93
N ALA A 43 -1.29 5.77 -6.48
CA ALA A 43 -2.28 4.93 -7.16
C ALA A 43 -1.66 4.04 -8.26
N ALA A 44 -0.64 4.53 -8.98
CA ALA A 44 0.05 3.78 -10.00
C ALA A 44 0.71 2.49 -9.50
N ASP A 45 1.16 2.45 -8.24
CA ASP A 45 1.84 1.29 -7.64
C ASP A 45 0.87 0.18 -7.24
N ILE A 46 -0.42 0.49 -7.18
CA ILE A 46 -1.46 -0.42 -6.67
C ILE A 46 -2.57 -0.71 -7.68
N LEU A 47 -2.31 -0.51 -8.98
CA LEU A 47 -3.32 -0.65 -10.04
C LEU A 47 -3.69 -2.09 -10.38
N ASN A 48 -2.85 -3.06 -10.04
CA ASN A 48 -3.13 -4.46 -10.34
C ASN A 48 -2.60 -5.40 -9.24
N PRO A 49 -3.11 -6.65 -9.18
CA PRO A 49 -2.72 -7.61 -8.14
C PRO A 49 -1.24 -7.98 -8.08
N ILE A 50 -0.49 -7.82 -9.19
CA ILE A 50 0.91 -8.23 -9.26
C ILE A 50 1.84 -7.12 -8.76
N SER A 51 1.61 -5.87 -9.21
CA SER A 51 2.43 -4.72 -8.80
C SER A 51 2.22 -4.32 -7.34
N THR A 52 1.08 -4.70 -6.77
CA THR A 52 0.70 -4.33 -5.41
C THR A 52 1.41 -5.20 -4.37
N SER A 53 2.44 -4.65 -3.73
CA SER A 53 3.21 -5.36 -2.68
C SER A 53 2.34 -5.75 -1.47
N TYR A 54 1.28 -5.01 -1.19
CA TYR A 54 0.32 -5.31 -0.11
C TYR A 54 -0.48 -6.61 -0.32
N MET A 55 -0.54 -7.12 -1.56
CA MET A 55 -1.23 -8.37 -1.88
C MET A 55 -0.32 -9.61 -1.79
N VAL A 56 0.97 -9.43 -1.52
CA VAL A 56 1.89 -10.55 -1.32
C VAL A 56 1.61 -11.19 0.03
N ALA A 57 1.36 -12.49 0.04
CA ALA A 57 1.00 -13.24 1.23
C ALA A 57 1.82 -14.53 1.39
N GLN A 58 3.16 -14.39 1.33
CA GLN A 58 4.16 -15.48 1.35
C GLN A 58 4.95 -15.51 2.67
N GLY A 59 4.36 -15.08 3.77
CA GLY A 59 5.04 -15.02 5.06
C GLY A 59 6.22 -14.07 5.06
N ASP A 60 7.40 -14.53 5.40
CA ASP A 60 8.61 -13.70 5.49
C ASP A 60 9.00 -12.97 4.21
N LYS A 61 8.48 -13.37 3.06
CA LYS A 61 8.66 -12.69 1.77
C LYS A 61 7.60 -11.64 1.50
N SER A 62 6.60 -11.52 2.36
CA SER A 62 5.54 -10.54 2.24
C SER A 62 5.98 -9.18 2.77
N TRP A 63 5.18 -8.18 2.45
CA TRP A 63 5.34 -6.86 3.02
C TRP A 63 5.08 -6.85 4.53
N PHE A 64 5.30 -5.74 5.21
CA PHE A 64 5.22 -5.64 6.67
C PHE A 64 3.84 -6.08 7.19
N GLY A 65 3.85 -6.92 8.21
CA GLY A 65 2.71 -7.71 8.67
C GLY A 65 2.86 -9.20 8.32
N TRP A 66 3.67 -9.49 7.30
CA TRP A 66 4.09 -10.84 6.90
C TRP A 66 2.94 -11.84 6.75
N PRO A 67 1.86 -11.48 6.05
CA PRO A 67 0.71 -12.37 5.89
C PRO A 67 1.10 -13.64 5.14
N THR A 68 0.40 -14.72 5.45
CA THR A 68 0.47 -15.98 4.73
C THR A 68 -0.92 -16.38 4.29
N ASP A 69 -1.19 -16.36 2.99
CA ASP A 69 -2.45 -16.77 2.41
C ASP A 69 -2.23 -17.45 1.05
N PRO A 70 -2.20 -18.79 1.00
CA PRO A 70 -1.97 -19.52 -0.23
C PRO A 70 -3.10 -19.34 -1.26
N VAL A 71 -4.30 -18.94 -0.83
CA VAL A 71 -5.42 -18.68 -1.74
C VAL A 71 -5.15 -17.41 -2.54
N ILE A 72 -4.75 -16.32 -1.86
CA ILE A 72 -4.41 -15.05 -2.53
C ILE A 72 -3.22 -15.24 -3.48
N GLU A 73 -2.20 -15.98 -3.06
CA GLU A 73 -1.03 -16.25 -3.90
C GLU A 73 -1.38 -17.04 -5.15
N LYS A 74 -2.25 -18.07 -5.01
CA LYS A 74 -2.74 -18.80 -6.19
C LYS A 74 -3.53 -17.90 -7.14
N LEU A 75 -4.42 -17.06 -6.63
CA LEU A 75 -5.21 -16.13 -7.45
C LEU A 75 -4.30 -15.12 -8.19
N ARG A 76 -3.25 -14.63 -7.55
CA ARG A 76 -2.25 -13.74 -8.17
C ARG A 76 -1.45 -14.45 -9.26
N ASP A 77 -1.07 -15.71 -9.03
CA ASP A 77 -0.36 -16.53 -10.02
C ASP A 77 -1.24 -16.83 -11.24
N ASP A 78 -2.51 -17.17 -11.01
CA ASP A 78 -3.50 -17.38 -12.06
C ASP A 78 -3.74 -16.07 -12.87
N TYR A 79 -3.86 -14.92 -12.18
CA TYR A 79 -3.97 -13.61 -12.81
C TYR A 79 -2.77 -13.29 -13.70
N ALA A 80 -1.56 -13.59 -13.25
CA ALA A 80 -0.35 -13.32 -14.02
C ALA A 80 -0.23 -14.14 -15.31
N LYS A 81 -0.90 -15.29 -15.37
CA LYS A 81 -0.85 -16.23 -16.51
C LYS A 81 -2.04 -16.08 -17.45
N GLU A 82 -3.13 -15.45 -17.00
CA GLU A 82 -4.36 -15.33 -17.78
C GLU A 82 -4.21 -14.28 -18.89
N THR A 83 -4.60 -14.65 -20.11
CA THR A 83 -4.53 -13.78 -21.29
C THR A 83 -5.90 -13.30 -21.77
N ASP A 84 -6.98 -13.95 -21.33
CA ASP A 84 -8.35 -13.52 -21.63
C ASP A 84 -8.71 -12.32 -20.73
N PRO A 85 -9.09 -11.15 -21.28
CA PRO A 85 -9.36 -9.96 -20.49
C PRO A 85 -10.49 -10.11 -19.47
N GLU A 86 -11.57 -10.83 -19.81
CA GLU A 86 -12.71 -11.00 -18.91
C GLU A 86 -12.38 -11.94 -17.75
N LYS A 87 -11.65 -13.00 -18.02
CA LYS A 87 -11.15 -13.91 -16.97
C LYS A 87 -10.13 -13.21 -16.09
N ASN A 88 -9.23 -12.43 -16.68
CA ASN A 88 -8.23 -11.66 -15.94
C ASN A 88 -8.89 -10.66 -15.00
N LYS A 89 -9.93 -9.95 -15.44
CA LYS A 89 -10.76 -9.06 -14.61
C LYS A 89 -11.46 -9.81 -13.48
N ALA A 90 -11.98 -10.99 -13.74
CA ALA A 90 -12.61 -11.83 -12.72
C ALA A 90 -11.59 -12.28 -11.66
N LEU A 91 -10.38 -12.63 -12.06
CA LEU A 91 -9.28 -12.97 -11.14
C LEU A 91 -8.85 -11.78 -10.31
N ALA A 92 -8.72 -10.59 -10.91
CA ALA A 92 -8.44 -9.36 -10.16
C ALA A 92 -9.50 -9.09 -9.09
N LYS A 93 -10.78 -9.28 -9.43
CA LYS A 93 -11.88 -9.17 -8.46
C LYS A 93 -11.75 -10.22 -7.34
N ALA A 94 -11.44 -11.45 -7.66
CA ALA A 94 -11.27 -12.52 -6.68
C ALA A 94 -10.12 -12.24 -5.70
N VAL A 95 -9.00 -11.68 -6.18
CA VAL A 95 -7.90 -11.21 -5.31
C VAL A 95 -8.39 -10.11 -4.37
N GLN A 96 -9.14 -9.12 -4.89
CA GLN A 96 -9.70 -8.04 -4.09
C GLN A 96 -10.67 -8.56 -3.02
N ASP A 97 -11.60 -9.42 -3.40
CA ASP A 97 -12.58 -10.01 -2.48
C ASP A 97 -11.85 -10.77 -1.35
N ARG A 98 -10.85 -11.56 -1.69
CA ARG A 98 -10.05 -12.30 -0.70
C ARG A 98 -9.27 -11.37 0.24
N ALA A 99 -8.67 -10.32 -0.28
CA ALA A 99 -7.94 -9.34 0.52
C ALA A 99 -8.86 -8.59 1.52
N LEU A 100 -10.10 -8.29 1.12
CA LEU A 100 -11.11 -7.69 2.00
C LEU A 100 -11.58 -8.68 3.07
N GLU A 101 -11.79 -9.95 2.70
CA GLU A 101 -12.19 -11.01 3.63
C GLU A 101 -11.15 -11.25 4.73
N THR A 102 -9.87 -11.30 4.35
CA THR A 102 -8.76 -11.56 5.29
C THR A 102 -8.26 -10.31 6.00
N ALA A 103 -8.69 -9.12 5.57
CA ALA A 103 -8.33 -7.83 6.15
C ALA A 103 -6.82 -7.65 6.39
N GLN A 104 -6.00 -8.06 5.43
CA GLN A 104 -4.53 -7.91 5.50
C GLN A 104 -4.13 -6.44 5.67
N TYR A 105 -4.94 -5.51 5.16
CA TYR A 105 -4.85 -4.08 5.38
C TYR A 105 -6.24 -3.43 5.24
N GLY A 106 -6.43 -2.30 5.88
CA GLY A 106 -7.67 -1.52 5.82
C GLY A 106 -7.50 -0.27 4.95
N TRP A 107 -8.39 -0.08 3.98
CA TRP A 107 -8.47 1.15 3.21
C TRP A 107 -9.09 2.26 4.05
N ILE A 108 -8.36 3.36 4.23
CA ILE A 108 -8.85 4.51 4.99
C ILE A 108 -9.45 5.55 4.05
N GLY A 109 -8.90 5.70 2.86
CA GLY A 109 -9.38 6.64 1.87
C GLY A 109 -8.32 7.02 0.85
N GLN A 110 -8.68 8.01 0.06
CA GLN A 110 -7.84 8.60 -0.98
C GLN A 110 -7.62 10.08 -0.67
N TRP A 111 -6.43 10.59 -0.93
CA TRP A 111 -6.10 11.99 -0.71
C TRP A 111 -5.22 12.52 -1.86
N TYR A 112 -5.21 13.83 -2.04
CA TYR A 112 -4.36 14.51 -2.98
C TYR A 112 -3.28 15.29 -2.25
N GLY A 113 -2.01 15.02 -2.58
CA GLY A 113 -0.88 15.81 -2.11
C GLY A 113 -0.74 17.08 -2.96
N PRO A 114 -0.94 18.29 -2.41
CA PRO A 114 -0.69 19.52 -3.16
C PRO A 114 0.81 19.68 -3.43
N GLY A 115 1.15 19.96 -4.68
CA GLY A 115 2.50 20.38 -5.07
C GLY A 115 2.60 21.92 -5.07
N VAL A 116 3.69 22.46 -4.56
CA VAL A 116 3.96 23.90 -4.60
C VAL A 116 5.29 24.13 -5.31
N ALA A 117 5.30 25.08 -6.22
CA ALA A 117 6.49 25.52 -6.93
C ALA A 117 6.60 27.03 -6.95
N ARG A 118 7.81 27.55 -7.12
CA ARG A 118 8.01 28.99 -7.34
C ARG A 118 7.43 29.39 -8.71
N ALA A 119 6.94 30.62 -8.84
CA ALA A 119 6.31 31.11 -10.07
C ALA A 119 7.25 31.12 -11.29
N ASN A 120 8.56 31.14 -11.07
CA ASN A 120 9.56 31.07 -12.13
C ASN A 120 9.96 29.63 -12.52
N VAL A 121 9.26 28.61 -12.01
CA VAL A 121 9.45 27.21 -12.39
C VAL A 121 8.28 26.77 -13.26
N THR A 122 8.56 26.36 -14.47
CA THR A 122 7.57 26.00 -15.51
C THR A 122 7.78 24.58 -16.01
N GLY A 123 6.89 24.09 -16.87
CA GLY A 123 7.04 22.77 -17.52
C GLY A 123 6.57 21.58 -16.69
N TRP A 124 5.80 21.79 -15.63
CA TRP A 124 5.25 20.73 -14.81
C TRP A 124 4.33 19.80 -15.62
N LEU A 125 4.64 18.52 -15.63
CA LEU A 125 3.79 17.49 -16.23
C LEU A 125 2.68 17.09 -15.26
N LYS A 126 1.45 16.94 -15.78
CA LYS A 126 0.33 16.36 -15.02
C LYS A 126 0.51 14.84 -14.98
N ALA A 127 1.09 14.33 -13.91
CA ALA A 127 1.34 12.92 -13.70
C ALA A 127 0.98 12.52 -12.25
N PRO A 128 0.71 11.24 -11.99
CA PRO A 128 0.42 10.75 -10.65
C PRO A 128 1.59 10.93 -9.66
N VAL A 129 2.79 11.11 -10.18
CA VAL A 129 4.02 11.37 -9.42
C VAL A 129 4.75 12.58 -10.01
N PRO A 130 5.55 13.31 -9.23
CA PRO A 130 6.37 14.40 -9.76
C PRO A 130 7.34 13.88 -10.82
N VAL A 131 7.21 14.39 -12.04
CA VAL A 131 8.09 14.09 -13.16
C VAL A 131 8.90 15.33 -13.48
N MET A 132 10.23 15.23 -13.36
CA MET A 132 11.15 16.38 -13.45
C MET A 132 11.71 16.63 -14.85
N TRP A 133 11.35 15.83 -15.86
CA TRP A 133 11.98 15.85 -17.18
C TRP A 133 11.81 17.15 -17.97
N ASN A 134 10.73 17.88 -17.70
CA ASN A 134 10.34 19.04 -18.50
C ASN A 134 10.36 20.34 -17.69
N ILE A 135 11.00 20.32 -16.53
CA ILE A 135 11.02 21.48 -15.62
C ILE A 135 12.12 22.45 -16.06
N GLU A 136 11.73 23.71 -16.23
CA GLU A 136 12.61 24.84 -16.51
C GLU A 136 12.50 25.89 -15.44
N LYS A 137 13.61 26.49 -15.08
CA LYS A 137 13.67 27.66 -14.21
C LYS A 137 13.96 28.91 -15.08
N LYS A 138 13.02 29.83 -15.12
CA LYS A 138 13.18 31.14 -15.77
C LYS A 138 13.81 32.15 -14.84
#